data_3f521d1354ff0a8102ce34427ae5c905
#
_entry.id   3f521d1354ff0a8102ce34427ae5c905
#
_cell.length_a   1.000
_cell.length_b   1.000
_cell.length_c   1.000
_cell.angle_alpha   90.00
_cell.angle_beta   90.00
_cell.angle_gamma   90.00
#
_symmetry.space_group_name_H-M   'P 1'
#
loop_
_entity.id
_entity.type
_entity.pdbx_description
1 polymer ?
#
loop_
_entity_poly.entity_id
_entity_poly.type
_entity_poly.pdbx_seq_one_letter_code
_entity_poly.pdbx_strand_id
1 'polypeptide(L)'
;MAFCMMLMRKKVHYFPVFTWLFIIVSFFICYGIAVAHGHVEPDFPYISYTAIKTPERCYFSQLINFGACLLAGNVFIRYLQMKEVFAKHNNTDRSHRRLNIACLVVGFLSALGFSMVANFQTQVMRPLHYTGAGLAFVFGMCYCWMSSALTWKQRSLMNNTYVAVLQLINSAVLSVFLVVFGVSKAIYKYRETHGMGTKWDTLKTVYLLSTITEWLTATFIVTFVLTYYPDFKKIRFYGPRVKFNTDVYARSADSNGSAHVNHDNLIQKNEDTV
;
A
#
# COMPACT_ATOMS: atom_id res chain seq x y z
N MET A 1 -14.28 -11.35 15.70
CA MET A 1 -13.25 -10.29 15.76
C MET A 1 -12.01 -10.71 16.57
N ALA A 2 -12.12 -11.20 17.82
CA ALA A 2 -10.99 -11.66 18.64
C ALA A 2 -10.16 -12.78 18.00
N PHE A 3 -10.77 -13.77 17.35
CA PHE A 3 -10.08 -14.88 16.67
C PHE A 3 -9.23 -14.39 15.48
N CYS A 4 -9.75 -13.46 14.68
CA CYS A 4 -9.01 -12.85 13.55
C CYS A 4 -7.79 -12.04 14.04
N MET A 5 -7.96 -11.27 15.13
CA MET A 5 -6.85 -10.55 15.80
C MET A 5 -5.81 -11.50 16.38
N MET A 6 -6.22 -12.63 16.97
CA MET A 6 -5.32 -13.64 17.52
C MET A 6 -4.52 -14.36 16.41
N LEU A 7 -5.16 -14.62 15.27
CA LEU A 7 -4.52 -15.20 14.09
C LEU A 7 -3.49 -14.23 13.50
N MET A 8 -3.82 -12.95 13.37
CA MET A 8 -2.89 -11.91 12.90
C MET A 8 -1.70 -11.70 13.85
N ARG A 9 -1.87 -11.88 15.17
CA ARG A 9 -0.76 -11.76 16.13
C ARG A 9 0.39 -12.72 15.86
N LYS A 10 0.10 -13.96 15.46
CA LYS A 10 1.12 -15.02 15.27
C LYS A 10 1.50 -15.24 13.81
N LYS A 11 0.62 -14.89 12.86
CA LYS A 11 0.76 -15.25 11.44
C LYS A 11 0.82 -14.04 10.51
N VAL A 12 1.28 -12.88 11.01
CA VAL A 12 1.39 -11.64 10.23
C VAL A 12 2.26 -11.78 8.97
N HIS A 13 3.16 -12.76 8.94
CA HIS A 13 4.00 -13.06 7.78
C HIS A 13 3.24 -13.56 6.54
N TYR A 14 1.99 -14.05 6.70
CA TYR A 14 1.15 -14.38 5.55
C TYR A 14 0.48 -13.16 4.92
N PHE A 15 0.47 -12.02 5.61
CA PHE A 15 -0.17 -10.80 5.12
C PHE A 15 0.45 -10.29 3.80
N PRO A 16 1.79 -10.25 3.61
CA PRO A 16 2.40 -9.94 2.32
C PRO A 16 2.03 -10.93 1.20
N VAL A 17 1.97 -12.23 1.52
CA VAL A 17 1.60 -13.27 0.55
C VAL A 17 0.16 -13.10 0.09
N PHE A 18 -0.75 -12.89 1.04
CA PHE A 18 -2.16 -12.64 0.73
C PHE A 18 -2.33 -11.37 -0.12
N THR A 19 -1.64 -10.29 0.22
CA THR A 19 -1.67 -9.04 -0.55
C THR A 19 -1.22 -9.24 -1.99
N TRP A 20 -0.09 -9.92 -2.18
CA TRP A 20 0.46 -10.20 -3.50
C TRP A 20 -0.51 -11.04 -4.33
N LEU A 21 -0.96 -12.17 -3.78
CA LEU A 21 -1.87 -13.08 -4.47
C LEU A 21 -3.19 -12.37 -4.82
N PHE A 22 -3.76 -11.61 -3.87
CA PHE A 22 -5.01 -10.91 -4.05
C PHE A 22 -4.95 -9.91 -5.21
N ILE A 23 -3.91 -9.06 -5.27
CA ILE A 23 -3.78 -8.05 -6.31
C ILE A 23 -3.52 -8.68 -7.68
N ILE A 24 -2.63 -9.67 -7.76
CA ILE A 24 -2.32 -10.35 -9.02
C ILE A 24 -3.56 -11.06 -9.57
N VAL A 25 -4.26 -11.81 -8.73
CA VAL A 25 -5.52 -12.49 -9.13
C VAL A 25 -6.58 -11.47 -9.55
N SER A 26 -6.67 -10.33 -8.87
CA SER A 26 -7.61 -9.25 -9.23
C SER A 26 -7.36 -8.70 -10.64
N PHE A 27 -6.10 -8.49 -11.02
CA PHE A 27 -5.77 -8.05 -12.38
C PHE A 27 -6.23 -9.06 -13.42
N PHE A 28 -5.96 -10.36 -13.22
CA PHE A 28 -6.35 -11.40 -14.16
C PHE A 28 -7.85 -11.65 -14.20
N ILE A 29 -8.57 -11.54 -13.09
CA ILE A 29 -10.04 -11.60 -13.06
C ILE A 29 -10.63 -10.49 -13.94
N CYS A 30 -10.19 -9.24 -13.73
CA CYS A 30 -10.74 -8.12 -14.51
C CYS A 30 -10.39 -8.25 -16.00
N TYR A 31 -9.17 -8.67 -16.34
CA TYR A 31 -8.78 -8.95 -17.70
C TYR A 31 -9.63 -10.06 -18.33
N GLY A 32 -9.82 -11.18 -17.64
CA GLY A 32 -10.66 -12.30 -18.12
C GLY A 32 -12.10 -11.89 -18.35
N ILE A 33 -12.70 -11.09 -17.43
CA ILE A 33 -14.07 -10.56 -17.61
C ILE A 33 -14.12 -9.63 -18.82
N ALA A 34 -13.17 -8.72 -19.00
CA ALA A 34 -13.13 -7.79 -20.10
C ALA A 34 -13.00 -8.51 -21.47
N VAL A 35 -12.19 -9.57 -21.55
CA VAL A 35 -12.06 -10.42 -22.74
C VAL A 35 -13.35 -11.19 -23.01
N ALA A 36 -13.95 -11.80 -21.98
CA ALA A 36 -15.19 -12.58 -22.12
C ALA A 36 -16.37 -11.74 -22.62
N HIS A 37 -16.41 -10.46 -22.32
CA HIS A 37 -17.42 -9.52 -22.83
C HIS A 37 -17.04 -8.86 -24.16
N GLY A 38 -15.88 -9.18 -24.74
CA GLY A 38 -15.40 -8.56 -25.99
C GLY A 38 -15.05 -7.07 -25.83
N HIS A 39 -14.76 -6.61 -24.62
CA HIS A 39 -14.42 -5.22 -24.35
C HIS A 39 -12.95 -4.89 -24.62
N VAL A 40 -12.10 -5.89 -24.53
CA VAL A 40 -10.69 -5.86 -24.91
C VAL A 40 -10.32 -7.14 -25.64
N GLU A 41 -9.30 -7.05 -26.49
CA GLU A 41 -8.76 -8.22 -27.15
C GLU A 41 -7.75 -8.95 -26.24
N PRO A 42 -7.55 -10.27 -26.45
CA PRO A 42 -6.59 -11.07 -25.68
C PRO A 42 -5.13 -10.83 -26.17
N ASP A 43 -4.78 -9.56 -26.38
CA ASP A 43 -3.48 -9.10 -26.90
C ASP A 43 -2.64 -8.37 -25.85
N PHE A 44 -2.85 -8.68 -24.56
CA PHE A 44 -2.18 -8.01 -23.44
C PHE A 44 -2.39 -6.49 -23.42
N PRO A 45 -3.61 -5.99 -23.27
CA PRO A 45 -3.91 -4.57 -23.22
C PRO A 45 -3.31 -3.94 -21.95
N TYR A 46 -3.26 -2.60 -21.89
CA TYR A 46 -2.96 -1.91 -20.63
C TYR A 46 -3.88 -2.39 -19.52
N ILE A 47 -3.34 -2.55 -18.30
CA ILE A 47 -4.12 -2.96 -17.11
C ILE A 47 -5.35 -2.05 -16.95
N SER A 48 -5.15 -0.73 -17.10
CA SER A 48 -6.23 0.24 -16.98
C SER A 48 -7.31 0.13 -18.08
N TYR A 49 -7.00 -0.48 -19.22
CA TYR A 49 -7.98 -0.69 -20.29
C TYR A 49 -8.92 -1.86 -19.99
N THR A 50 -8.50 -2.81 -19.15
CA THR A 50 -9.36 -3.89 -18.65
C THR A 50 -10.41 -3.42 -17.64
N ALA A 51 -10.49 -2.12 -17.36
CA ALA A 51 -11.38 -1.52 -16.37
C ALA A 51 -12.17 -0.31 -16.90
N ILE A 52 -12.40 -0.24 -18.21
CA ILE A 52 -13.10 0.90 -18.81
C ILE A 52 -14.61 0.70 -18.80
N LYS A 53 -15.07 -0.48 -19.21
CA LYS A 53 -16.50 -0.79 -19.36
C LYS A 53 -17.05 -1.54 -18.14
N THR A 54 -18.36 -1.62 -18.03
CA THR A 54 -19.05 -2.46 -17.05
C THR A 54 -19.26 -3.87 -17.65
N PRO A 55 -19.17 -4.96 -16.85
CA PRO A 55 -19.09 -4.98 -15.38
C PRO A 55 -17.67 -4.92 -14.82
N GLU A 56 -16.62 -5.17 -15.61
CA GLU A 56 -15.24 -5.29 -15.15
C GLU A 56 -14.73 -4.04 -14.41
N ARG A 57 -15.20 -2.87 -14.80
CA ARG A 57 -14.90 -1.59 -14.12
C ARG A 57 -15.27 -1.62 -12.64
N CYS A 58 -16.44 -2.18 -12.31
CA CYS A 58 -16.93 -2.25 -10.94
C CYS A 58 -16.07 -3.22 -10.10
N TYR A 59 -15.74 -4.38 -10.67
CA TYR A 59 -14.85 -5.34 -10.02
C TYR A 59 -13.45 -4.77 -9.81
N PHE A 60 -12.88 -4.14 -10.85
CA PHE A 60 -11.56 -3.53 -10.77
C PHE A 60 -11.50 -2.47 -9.67
N SER A 61 -12.46 -1.53 -9.65
CA SER A 61 -12.52 -0.51 -8.60
C SER A 61 -12.55 -1.12 -7.21
N GLN A 62 -13.45 -2.08 -6.95
CA GLN A 62 -13.61 -2.67 -5.63
C GLN A 62 -12.36 -3.48 -5.22
N LEU A 63 -11.87 -4.35 -6.10
CA LEU A 63 -10.75 -5.23 -5.80
C LEU A 63 -9.44 -4.45 -5.61
N ILE A 64 -9.14 -3.50 -6.49
CA ILE A 64 -7.88 -2.74 -6.39
C ILE A 64 -7.91 -1.74 -5.24
N ASN A 65 -9.07 -1.17 -4.87
CA ASN A 65 -9.18 -0.38 -3.64
C ASN A 65 -8.88 -1.22 -2.40
N PHE A 66 -9.41 -2.44 -2.33
CA PHE A 66 -9.08 -3.35 -1.24
C PHE A 66 -7.58 -3.74 -1.26
N GLY A 67 -7.03 -4.01 -2.45
CA GLY A 67 -5.60 -4.24 -2.67
C GLY A 67 -4.73 -3.07 -2.20
N ALA A 68 -5.14 -1.83 -2.48
CA ALA A 68 -4.46 -0.63 -2.00
C ALA A 68 -4.45 -0.52 -0.47
N CYS A 69 -5.56 -0.85 0.19
CA CYS A 69 -5.61 -0.94 1.65
C CYS A 69 -4.65 -2.01 2.20
N LEU A 70 -4.57 -3.17 1.53
CA LEU A 70 -3.63 -4.22 1.91
C LEU A 70 -2.17 -3.78 1.73
N LEU A 71 -1.84 -3.08 0.64
CA LEU A 71 -0.51 -2.49 0.42
C LEU A 71 -0.16 -1.49 1.53
N ALA A 72 -1.07 -0.56 1.83
CA ALA A 72 -0.88 0.41 2.91
C ALA A 72 -0.67 -0.29 4.26
N GLY A 73 -1.40 -1.38 4.54
CA GLY A 73 -1.23 -2.21 5.72
C GLY A 73 0.17 -2.82 5.81
N ASN A 74 0.72 -3.36 4.70
CA ASN A 74 2.10 -3.88 4.66
C ASN A 74 3.14 -2.79 4.92
N VAL A 75 2.98 -1.63 4.29
CA VAL A 75 3.85 -0.46 4.52
C VAL A 75 3.84 -0.05 5.99
N PHE A 76 2.65 0.00 6.62
CA PHE A 76 2.50 0.35 8.02
C PHE A 76 3.14 -0.68 8.96
N ILE A 77 2.92 -1.98 8.73
CA ILE A 77 3.55 -3.05 9.52
C ILE A 77 5.07 -2.98 9.38
N ARG A 78 5.58 -2.73 8.17
CA ARG A 78 7.02 -2.55 7.93
C ARG A 78 7.58 -1.36 8.69
N TYR A 79 6.89 -0.24 8.69
CA TYR A 79 7.27 0.94 9.49
C TYR A 79 7.37 0.61 10.99
N LEU A 80 6.38 -0.08 11.55
CA LEU A 80 6.39 -0.47 12.96
C LEU A 80 7.50 -1.46 13.27
N GLN A 81 7.77 -2.41 12.39
CA GLN A 81 8.88 -3.35 12.52
C GLN A 81 10.23 -2.63 12.60
N MET A 82 10.49 -1.68 11.69
CA MET A 82 11.73 -0.91 11.71
C MET A 82 11.85 -0.04 12.97
N LYS A 83 10.75 0.55 13.41
CA LYS A 83 10.70 1.31 14.67
C LYS A 83 11.11 0.44 15.87
N GLU A 84 10.63 -0.81 15.91
CA GLU A 84 10.98 -1.76 16.97
C GLU A 84 12.45 -2.21 16.89
N VAL A 85 12.98 -2.45 15.68
CA VAL A 85 14.41 -2.76 15.46
C VAL A 85 15.28 -1.64 16.00
N PHE A 86 14.93 -0.37 15.73
CA PHE A 86 15.69 0.78 16.24
C PHE A 86 15.62 0.87 17.76
N ALA A 87 14.47 0.63 18.36
CA ALA A 87 14.30 0.65 19.82
C ALA A 87 15.13 -0.45 20.49
N LYS A 88 15.04 -1.69 19.96
CA LYS A 88 15.75 -2.86 20.54
C LYS A 88 17.27 -2.73 20.50
N HIS A 89 17.81 -2.06 19.50
CA HIS A 89 19.27 -1.90 19.33
C HIS A 89 19.80 -0.52 19.76
N ASN A 90 19.00 0.25 20.51
CA ASN A 90 19.33 1.62 20.95
C ASN A 90 19.85 2.51 19.80
N ASN A 91 19.33 2.29 18.61
CA ASN A 91 19.73 3.08 17.45
C ASN A 91 19.11 4.48 17.53
N THR A 92 19.94 5.44 17.96
CA THR A 92 19.58 6.86 18.13
C THR A 92 19.76 7.67 16.85
N ASP A 93 20.20 7.06 15.74
CA ASP A 93 20.44 7.76 14.48
C ASP A 93 19.13 8.35 13.92
N ARG A 94 19.08 9.68 13.96
CA ARG A 94 17.93 10.46 13.46
C ARG A 94 17.70 10.26 11.97
N SER A 95 18.77 9.95 11.18
CA SER A 95 18.65 9.71 9.73
C SER A 95 17.84 8.45 9.45
N HIS A 96 18.08 7.35 10.15
CA HIS A 96 17.33 6.10 9.99
C HIS A 96 15.84 6.27 10.36
N ARG A 97 15.56 7.00 11.44
CA ARG A 97 14.18 7.29 11.85
C ARG A 97 13.44 8.15 10.83
N ARG A 98 14.11 9.21 10.30
CA ARG A 98 13.54 10.06 9.25
C ARG A 98 13.29 9.25 7.96
N LEU A 99 14.24 8.41 7.55
CA LEU A 99 14.06 7.54 6.38
C LEU A 99 12.89 6.58 6.56
N ASN A 100 12.70 5.99 7.75
CA ASN A 100 11.56 5.11 8.02
C ASN A 100 10.22 5.85 7.92
N ILE A 101 10.13 7.09 8.43
CA ILE A 101 8.92 7.93 8.27
C ILE A 101 8.70 8.30 6.81
N ALA A 102 9.76 8.66 6.08
CA ALA A 102 9.66 8.95 4.65
C ALA A 102 9.18 7.74 3.85
N CYS A 103 9.68 6.52 4.17
CA CYS A 103 9.15 5.26 3.59
C CYS A 103 7.65 5.11 3.86
N LEU A 104 7.17 5.38 5.06
CA LEU A 104 5.75 5.30 5.39
C LEU A 104 4.92 6.25 4.51
N VAL A 105 5.33 7.50 4.41
CA VAL A 105 4.60 8.53 3.63
C VAL A 105 4.61 8.17 2.14
N VAL A 106 5.78 7.86 1.58
CA VAL A 106 5.94 7.51 0.15
C VAL A 106 5.17 6.22 -0.19
N GLY A 107 5.19 5.22 0.70
CA GLY A 107 4.44 3.99 0.52
C GLY A 107 2.93 4.21 0.56
N PHE A 108 2.43 5.09 1.43
CA PHE A 108 1.01 5.47 1.46
C PHE A 108 0.59 6.26 0.23
N LEU A 109 1.44 7.14 -0.28
CA LEU A 109 1.19 7.85 -1.54
C LEU A 109 1.12 6.86 -2.73
N SER A 110 1.98 5.84 -2.75
CA SER A 110 1.90 4.77 -3.75
C SER A 110 0.58 3.99 -3.64
N ALA A 111 0.17 3.59 -2.45
CA ALA A 111 -1.10 2.90 -2.24
C ALA A 111 -2.31 3.77 -2.64
N LEU A 112 -2.29 5.08 -2.32
CA LEU A 112 -3.27 6.04 -2.80
C LEU A 112 -3.31 6.09 -4.33
N GLY A 113 -2.15 6.05 -4.99
CA GLY A 113 -2.05 5.99 -6.45
C GLY A 113 -2.79 4.79 -7.05
N PHE A 114 -2.63 3.59 -6.46
CA PHE A 114 -3.41 2.39 -6.87
C PHE A 114 -4.92 2.61 -6.73
N SER A 115 -5.37 3.19 -5.62
CA SER A 115 -6.77 3.54 -5.41
C SER A 115 -7.28 4.57 -6.45
N MET A 116 -6.48 5.59 -6.77
CA MET A 116 -6.84 6.58 -7.77
C MET A 116 -6.99 5.96 -9.17
N VAL A 117 -6.04 5.12 -9.59
CA VAL A 117 -6.11 4.41 -10.88
C VAL A 117 -7.36 3.53 -10.96
N ALA A 118 -7.75 2.91 -9.85
CA ALA A 118 -8.92 2.06 -9.77
C ALA A 118 -10.25 2.81 -9.96
N ASN A 119 -10.32 4.05 -9.49
CA ASN A 119 -11.56 4.82 -9.47
C ASN A 119 -11.70 5.83 -10.62
N PHE A 120 -10.59 6.34 -11.15
CA PHE A 120 -10.58 7.32 -12.24
C PHE A 120 -10.17 6.66 -13.56
N GLN A 121 -11.16 6.37 -14.42
CA GLN A 121 -10.89 5.72 -15.71
C GLN A 121 -10.16 6.69 -16.65
N THR A 122 -9.24 6.15 -17.45
CA THR A 122 -8.41 6.88 -18.43
C THR A 122 -9.24 7.66 -19.44
N GLN A 123 -10.42 7.17 -19.82
CA GLN A 123 -11.28 7.79 -20.83
C GLN A 123 -12.13 8.92 -20.26
N VAL A 124 -12.47 8.88 -18.95
CA VAL A 124 -13.39 9.83 -18.31
C VAL A 124 -12.62 10.93 -17.58
N MET A 125 -11.64 10.55 -16.77
CA MET A 125 -10.90 11.45 -15.89
C MET A 125 -9.39 11.28 -16.07
N ARG A 126 -8.94 11.50 -17.31
CA ARG A 126 -7.54 11.28 -17.72
C ARG A 126 -6.48 11.94 -16.81
N PRO A 127 -6.60 13.23 -16.40
CA PRO A 127 -5.58 13.83 -15.54
C PRO A 127 -5.45 13.13 -14.19
N LEU A 128 -6.57 12.80 -13.53
CA LEU A 128 -6.56 12.11 -12.24
C LEU A 128 -6.03 10.67 -12.37
N HIS A 129 -6.36 9.98 -13.46
CA HIS A 129 -5.81 8.66 -13.75
C HIS A 129 -4.29 8.68 -13.88
N TYR A 130 -3.73 9.62 -14.65
CA TYR A 130 -2.27 9.72 -14.81
C TYR A 130 -1.57 10.20 -13.56
N THR A 131 -2.18 11.08 -12.77
CA THR A 131 -1.67 11.45 -11.44
C THR A 131 -1.62 10.22 -10.54
N GLY A 132 -2.71 9.41 -10.51
CA GLY A 132 -2.76 8.15 -9.78
C GLY A 132 -1.69 7.15 -10.23
N ALA A 133 -1.51 6.99 -11.55
CA ALA A 133 -0.46 6.12 -12.10
C ALA A 133 0.96 6.60 -11.74
N GLY A 134 1.20 7.91 -11.76
CA GLY A 134 2.46 8.51 -11.29
C GLY A 134 2.71 8.22 -9.81
N LEU A 135 1.69 8.41 -8.96
CA LEU A 135 1.77 8.05 -7.55
C LEU A 135 2.01 6.54 -7.36
N ALA A 136 1.28 5.67 -8.05
CA ALA A 136 1.43 4.23 -7.91
C ALA A 136 2.82 3.75 -8.34
N PHE A 137 3.30 4.15 -9.50
CA PHE A 137 4.51 3.60 -10.10
C PHE A 137 5.78 4.32 -9.66
N VAL A 138 5.82 5.66 -9.75
CA VAL A 138 7.03 6.42 -9.39
C VAL A 138 7.25 6.40 -7.89
N PHE A 139 6.21 6.72 -7.10
CA PHE A 139 6.34 6.65 -5.63
C PHE A 139 6.48 5.20 -5.14
N GLY A 140 5.88 4.22 -5.84
CA GLY A 140 6.10 2.80 -5.57
C GLY A 140 7.57 2.41 -5.77
N MET A 141 8.21 2.83 -6.87
CA MET A 141 9.64 2.63 -7.11
C MET A 141 10.50 3.33 -6.05
N CYS A 142 10.20 4.59 -5.73
CA CYS A 142 10.90 5.32 -4.67
C CYS A 142 10.79 4.59 -3.32
N TYR A 143 9.60 4.10 -2.96
CA TYR A 143 9.39 3.31 -1.78
C TYR A 143 10.26 2.04 -1.76
N CYS A 144 10.30 1.30 -2.87
CA CYS A 144 11.13 0.10 -3.00
C CYS A 144 12.61 0.41 -2.74
N TRP A 145 13.16 1.46 -3.36
CA TRP A 145 14.55 1.87 -3.15
C TRP A 145 14.83 2.32 -1.71
N MET A 146 13.97 3.17 -1.15
CA MET A 146 14.14 3.67 0.22
C MET A 146 14.05 2.54 1.25
N SER A 147 13.08 1.63 1.07
CA SER A 147 12.92 0.46 1.95
C SER A 147 14.09 -0.52 1.80
N SER A 148 14.59 -0.74 0.57
CA SER A 148 15.80 -1.55 0.32
C SER A 148 17.02 -0.96 1.01
N ALA A 149 17.23 0.35 0.88
CA ALA A 149 18.34 1.06 1.55
C ALA A 149 18.25 0.94 3.07
N LEU A 150 17.03 1.06 3.63
CA LEU A 150 16.80 0.90 5.06
C LEU A 150 17.10 -0.54 5.53
N THR A 151 16.62 -1.55 4.78
CA THR A 151 16.90 -2.97 5.05
C THR A 151 18.39 -3.26 4.96
N TRP A 152 19.06 -2.73 3.94
CA TRP A 152 20.50 -2.89 3.76
C TRP A 152 21.30 -2.33 4.93
N LYS A 153 20.95 -1.14 5.41
CA LYS A 153 21.59 -0.54 6.59
C LYS A 153 21.36 -1.35 7.87
N GLN A 154 20.22 -2.04 7.99
CA GLN A 154 19.87 -2.82 9.19
C GLN A 154 20.10 -4.33 9.02
N ARG A 155 20.72 -4.80 7.91
CA ARG A 155 20.84 -6.21 7.57
C ARG A 155 21.55 -7.07 8.62
N SER A 156 22.57 -6.50 9.29
CA SER A 156 23.29 -7.18 10.37
C SER A 156 22.43 -7.36 11.63
N LEU A 157 21.65 -6.32 11.97
CA LEU A 157 20.76 -6.36 13.14
C LEU A 157 19.56 -7.30 12.94
N MET A 158 19.06 -7.39 11.70
CA MET A 158 17.96 -8.25 11.35
C MET A 158 18.38 -9.67 10.96
N ASN A 159 19.68 -9.91 10.78
CA ASN A 159 20.24 -11.16 10.27
C ASN A 159 19.55 -11.67 8.99
N ASN A 160 19.41 -10.78 7.99
CA ASN A 160 18.66 -11.02 6.76
C ASN A 160 19.31 -10.36 5.54
N THR A 161 20.60 -10.65 5.31
CA THR A 161 21.32 -10.08 4.16
C THR A 161 20.70 -10.47 2.83
N TYR A 162 20.21 -11.72 2.70
CA TYR A 162 19.56 -12.19 1.47
C TYR A 162 18.29 -11.41 1.12
N VAL A 163 17.49 -11.02 2.13
CA VAL A 163 16.29 -10.19 1.90
C VAL A 163 16.70 -8.81 1.39
N ALA A 164 17.74 -8.21 1.97
CA ALA A 164 18.23 -6.92 1.50
C ALA A 164 18.72 -6.99 0.04
N VAL A 165 19.41 -8.06 -0.36
CA VAL A 165 19.85 -8.30 -1.75
C VAL A 165 18.65 -8.48 -2.66
N LEU A 166 17.67 -9.31 -2.29
CA LEU A 166 16.45 -9.52 -3.09
C LEU A 166 15.67 -8.22 -3.30
N GLN A 167 15.56 -7.38 -2.27
CA GLN A 167 14.91 -6.07 -2.37
C GLN A 167 15.65 -5.13 -3.32
N LEU A 168 16.98 -5.10 -3.28
CA LEU A 168 17.79 -4.30 -4.20
C LEU A 168 17.64 -4.78 -5.65
N ILE A 169 17.70 -6.09 -5.89
CA ILE A 169 17.47 -6.67 -7.22
C ILE A 169 16.07 -6.32 -7.73
N ASN A 170 15.04 -6.53 -6.91
CA ASN A 170 13.65 -6.18 -7.28
C ASN A 170 13.53 -4.70 -7.64
N SER A 171 14.13 -3.81 -6.85
CA SER A 171 14.08 -2.36 -7.09
C SER A 171 14.80 -1.96 -8.39
N ALA A 172 15.93 -2.59 -8.69
CA ALA A 172 16.69 -2.36 -9.93
C ALA A 172 15.88 -2.83 -11.15
N VAL A 173 15.36 -4.05 -11.14
CA VAL A 173 14.53 -4.60 -12.21
C VAL A 173 13.25 -3.78 -12.42
N LEU A 174 12.58 -3.40 -11.34
CA LEU A 174 11.42 -2.50 -11.37
C LEU A 174 11.75 -1.17 -12.06
N SER A 175 12.93 -0.58 -11.76
CA SER A 175 13.35 0.68 -12.38
C SER A 175 13.53 0.55 -13.89
N VAL A 176 14.10 -0.57 -14.35
CA VAL A 176 14.24 -0.84 -15.79
C VAL A 176 12.86 -0.93 -16.46
N PHE A 177 11.93 -1.73 -15.88
CA PHE A 177 10.59 -1.86 -16.45
C PHE A 177 9.82 -0.54 -16.46
N LEU A 178 9.91 0.25 -15.40
CA LEU A 178 9.24 1.55 -15.34
C LEU A 178 9.78 2.53 -16.39
N VAL A 179 11.09 2.57 -16.61
CA VAL A 179 11.69 3.43 -17.66
C VAL A 179 11.25 2.96 -19.04
N VAL A 180 11.34 1.64 -19.33
CA VAL A 180 10.92 1.08 -20.62
C VAL A 180 9.43 1.33 -20.85
N PHE A 181 8.58 1.14 -19.84
CA PHE A 181 7.16 1.47 -19.90
C PHE A 181 6.91 2.94 -20.24
N GLY A 182 7.54 3.85 -19.51
CA GLY A 182 7.36 5.29 -19.71
C GLY A 182 7.78 5.75 -21.11
N VAL A 183 8.95 5.30 -21.57
CA VAL A 183 9.48 5.64 -22.89
C VAL A 183 8.63 5.03 -24.00
N SER A 184 8.32 3.73 -23.95
CA SER A 184 7.53 3.06 -24.99
C SER A 184 6.10 3.61 -25.05
N LYS A 185 5.47 3.92 -23.90
CA LYS A 185 4.15 4.56 -23.87
C LYS A 185 4.17 5.97 -24.48
N ALA A 186 5.21 6.77 -24.19
CA ALA A 186 5.36 8.09 -24.76
C ALA A 186 5.54 8.02 -26.29
N ILE A 187 6.39 7.11 -26.79
CA ILE A 187 6.61 6.90 -28.22
C ILE A 187 5.31 6.43 -28.90
N TYR A 188 4.62 5.45 -28.30
CA TYR A 188 3.36 4.94 -28.85
C TYR A 188 2.32 6.07 -28.95
N LYS A 189 2.10 6.82 -27.89
CA LYS A 189 1.14 7.91 -27.87
C LYS A 189 1.50 9.05 -28.82
N TYR A 190 2.76 9.42 -28.90
CA TYR A 190 3.22 10.43 -29.85
C TYR A 190 2.93 10.02 -31.28
N ARG A 191 3.33 8.81 -31.68
CA ARG A 191 3.13 8.31 -33.04
C ARG A 191 1.66 8.10 -33.39
N GLU A 192 0.86 7.54 -32.46
CA GLU A 192 -0.58 7.36 -32.64
C GLU A 192 -1.29 8.70 -32.88
N THR A 193 -0.97 9.74 -32.11
CA THR A 193 -1.59 11.07 -32.25
C THR A 193 -1.17 11.81 -33.52
N HIS A 194 -0.02 11.50 -34.10
CA HIS A 194 0.43 12.07 -35.37
C HIS A 194 0.10 11.20 -36.59
N GLY A 195 -0.77 10.21 -36.45
CA GLY A 195 -1.22 9.35 -37.55
C GLY A 195 -0.13 8.46 -38.15
N MET A 196 0.94 8.16 -37.39
CA MET A 196 2.07 7.34 -37.88
C MET A 196 1.81 5.82 -37.74
N GLY A 197 0.56 5.40 -37.61
CA GLY A 197 0.14 4.02 -37.51
C GLY A 197 -0.73 3.74 -36.29
N THR A 198 -1.10 2.48 -36.13
CA THR A 198 -1.98 1.99 -35.06
C THR A 198 -1.39 0.78 -34.37
N LYS A 199 -2.03 0.32 -33.27
CA LYS A 199 -1.64 -0.92 -32.60
C LYS A 199 -1.80 -2.17 -33.45
N TRP A 200 -2.46 -2.07 -34.59
CA TRP A 200 -2.75 -3.18 -35.50
C TRP A 200 -1.71 -3.35 -36.61
N ASP A 201 -0.87 -2.34 -36.81
CA ASP A 201 0.12 -2.30 -37.88
C ASP A 201 1.51 -1.92 -37.38
N THR A 202 2.02 -0.80 -37.81
CA THR A 202 3.40 -0.36 -37.55
C THR A 202 3.74 -0.10 -36.08
N LEU A 203 2.74 0.14 -35.22
CA LEU A 203 2.97 0.44 -33.80
C LEU A 203 2.73 -0.77 -32.87
N LYS A 204 2.41 -1.95 -33.41
CA LYS A 204 2.11 -3.15 -32.61
C LYS A 204 3.23 -3.51 -31.62
N THR A 205 4.48 -3.52 -32.10
CA THR A 205 5.63 -3.87 -31.25
C THR A 205 5.81 -2.86 -30.09
N VAL A 206 5.72 -1.57 -30.38
CA VAL A 206 5.87 -0.52 -29.36
C VAL A 206 4.70 -0.55 -28.36
N TYR A 207 3.48 -0.81 -28.86
CA TYR A 207 2.30 -0.99 -28.02
C TYR A 207 2.48 -2.18 -27.06
N LEU A 208 2.83 -3.36 -27.58
CA LEU A 208 3.04 -4.56 -26.75
C LEU A 208 4.19 -4.37 -25.76
N LEU A 209 5.28 -3.74 -26.16
CA LEU A 209 6.39 -3.42 -25.25
C LEU A 209 5.89 -2.54 -24.09
N SER A 210 5.07 -1.53 -24.39
CA SER A 210 4.51 -0.64 -23.39
C SER A 210 3.53 -1.35 -22.45
N THR A 211 2.64 -2.17 -22.99
CA THR A 211 1.63 -2.86 -22.16
C THR A 211 2.28 -3.94 -21.29
N ILE A 212 3.15 -4.79 -21.85
CA ILE A 212 3.85 -5.83 -21.10
C ILE A 212 4.69 -5.21 -19.97
N THR A 213 5.40 -4.12 -20.24
CA THR A 213 6.20 -3.47 -19.20
C THR A 213 5.36 -2.73 -18.16
N GLU A 214 4.12 -2.30 -18.47
CA GLU A 214 3.15 -1.84 -17.45
C GLU A 214 2.78 -2.98 -16.49
N TRP A 215 2.40 -4.17 -17.02
CA TRP A 215 2.09 -5.34 -16.22
C TRP A 215 3.26 -5.77 -15.34
N LEU A 216 4.48 -5.78 -15.90
CA LEU A 216 5.69 -6.11 -15.14
C LEU A 216 5.96 -5.06 -14.05
N THR A 217 5.83 -3.77 -14.34
CA THR A 217 6.01 -2.69 -13.37
C THR A 217 5.03 -2.84 -12.19
N ALA A 218 3.75 -3.02 -12.47
CA ALA A 218 2.75 -3.24 -11.42
C ALA A 218 3.03 -4.50 -10.59
N THR A 219 3.39 -5.60 -11.27
CA THR A 219 3.73 -6.88 -10.63
C THR A 219 4.94 -6.75 -9.72
N PHE A 220 6.02 -6.08 -10.16
CA PHE A 220 7.24 -5.95 -9.36
C PHE A 220 7.07 -5.04 -8.14
N ILE A 221 6.21 -4.00 -8.21
CA ILE A 221 5.84 -3.19 -7.05
C ILE A 221 5.17 -4.08 -5.98
N VAL A 222 4.22 -4.92 -6.40
CA VAL A 222 3.50 -5.81 -5.47
C VAL A 222 4.40 -6.95 -4.99
N THR A 223 5.28 -7.48 -5.84
CA THR A 223 6.25 -8.53 -5.49
C THR A 223 7.28 -8.04 -4.46
N PHE A 224 7.61 -6.76 -4.48
CA PHE A 224 8.48 -6.19 -3.44
C PHE A 224 7.91 -6.43 -2.04
N VAL A 225 6.60 -6.29 -1.85
CA VAL A 225 5.94 -6.53 -0.56
C VAL A 225 6.10 -7.99 -0.11
N LEU A 226 6.13 -8.94 -1.04
CA LEU A 226 6.35 -10.35 -0.74
C LEU A 226 7.71 -10.61 -0.07
N THR A 227 8.71 -9.78 -0.35
CA THR A 227 10.04 -9.87 0.29
C THR A 227 10.00 -9.65 1.80
N TYR A 228 8.90 -9.11 2.35
CA TYR A 228 8.74 -8.92 3.80
C TYR A 228 8.37 -10.22 4.55
N TYR A 229 7.99 -11.28 3.83
CA TYR A 229 7.58 -12.54 4.45
C TYR A 229 8.57 -13.10 5.47
N PRO A 230 9.90 -13.22 5.19
CA PRO A 230 10.86 -13.73 6.17
C PRO A 230 11.05 -12.79 7.36
N ASP A 231 10.97 -11.47 7.13
CA ASP A 231 11.13 -10.48 8.17
C ASP A 231 9.91 -10.42 9.10
N PHE A 232 8.70 -10.60 8.55
CA PHE A 232 7.46 -10.63 9.34
C PHE A 232 7.30 -11.92 10.15
N LYS A 233 8.00 -13.01 9.80
CA LYS A 233 8.11 -14.20 10.67
C LYS A 233 8.76 -13.91 12.02
N LYS A 234 9.60 -12.87 12.09
CA LYS A 234 10.37 -12.51 13.30
C LYS A 234 9.60 -11.59 14.25
N ILE A 235 8.42 -11.12 13.88
CA ILE A 235 7.61 -10.20 14.68
C ILE A 235 6.27 -10.82 15.10
N ARG A 236 5.73 -10.28 16.20
CA ARG A 236 4.35 -10.50 16.61
C ARG A 236 3.62 -9.17 16.56
N PHE A 237 2.53 -9.11 15.82
CA PHE A 237 1.75 -7.90 15.68
C PHE A 237 0.68 -7.83 16.77
N TYR A 238 0.78 -6.83 17.65
CA TYR A 238 -0.18 -6.65 18.76
C TYR A 238 -1.32 -5.68 18.42
N GLY A 239 -1.32 -5.11 17.21
CA GLY A 239 -2.30 -4.10 16.78
C GLY A 239 -2.04 -2.71 17.37
N PRO A 240 -2.80 -1.71 16.95
CA PRO A 240 -2.78 -0.40 17.56
C PRO A 240 -3.28 -0.49 19.01
N ARG A 241 -2.48 -0.01 19.96
CA ARG A 241 -2.87 0.08 21.37
C ARG A 241 -3.53 1.43 21.62
N VAL A 242 -4.77 1.43 22.07
CA VAL A 242 -5.42 2.62 22.61
C VAL A 242 -5.12 2.65 24.11
N LYS A 243 -4.58 3.75 24.61
CA LYS A 243 -4.44 4.02 26.05
C LYS A 243 -5.47 5.09 26.41
N PHE A 244 -6.15 4.88 27.52
CA PHE A 244 -7.01 5.92 28.07
C PHE A 244 -6.16 7.10 28.57
N ASN A 245 -6.67 8.30 28.38
CA ASN A 245 -6.05 9.48 28.96
C ASN A 245 -6.39 9.51 30.45
N THR A 246 -5.47 9.06 31.29
CA THR A 246 -5.62 8.98 32.75
C THR A 246 -5.98 10.33 33.38
N ASP A 247 -5.51 11.45 32.78
CA ASP A 247 -5.77 12.80 33.31
C ASP A 247 -7.24 13.23 33.14
N VAL A 248 -7.89 12.78 32.07
CA VAL A 248 -9.32 13.04 31.83
C VAL A 248 -10.18 12.21 32.77
N TYR A 249 -9.79 10.94 33.02
CA TYR A 249 -10.51 10.07 33.95
C TYR A 249 -10.36 10.50 35.41
N ALA A 250 -9.18 10.97 35.83
CA ALA A 250 -8.95 11.51 37.16
C ALA A 250 -9.85 12.74 37.40
N ARG A 251 -9.92 13.69 36.45
CA ARG A 251 -10.76 14.89 36.57
C ARG A 251 -12.26 14.56 36.63
N SER A 252 -12.72 13.54 35.89
CA SER A 252 -14.14 13.13 35.95
C SER A 252 -14.49 12.40 37.24
N ALA A 253 -13.54 11.67 37.83
CA ALA A 253 -13.73 11.04 39.14
C ALA A 253 -13.79 12.10 40.26
N ASP A 254 -12.92 13.10 40.25
CA ASP A 254 -12.92 14.22 41.22
C ASP A 254 -14.19 15.07 41.10
N SER A 255 -14.69 15.31 39.86
CA SER A 255 -15.92 16.07 39.66
C SER A 255 -17.18 15.32 40.16
N ASN A 256 -17.22 13.99 40.00
CA ASN A 256 -18.30 13.16 40.52
C ASN A 256 -18.20 12.94 42.02
N GLY A 257 -16.99 12.84 42.57
CA GLY A 257 -16.80 12.77 44.04
C GLY A 257 -17.22 14.05 44.74
N SER A 258 -16.94 15.23 44.16
CA SER A 258 -17.36 16.53 44.69
C SER A 258 -18.88 16.74 44.62
N ALA A 259 -19.54 16.17 43.62
CA ALA A 259 -21.02 16.22 43.51
C ALA A 259 -21.71 15.34 44.58
N HIS A 260 -21.15 14.18 44.90
CA HIS A 260 -21.70 13.27 45.94
C HIS A 260 -21.52 13.84 47.35
N VAL A 261 -20.35 14.44 47.64
CA VAL A 261 -20.07 15.07 48.93
C VAL A 261 -20.98 16.29 49.18
N ASN A 262 -21.29 17.05 48.15
CA ASN A 262 -22.23 18.18 48.30
C ASN A 262 -23.69 17.75 48.51
N HIS A 263 -24.09 16.60 47.97
CA HIS A 263 -25.45 16.09 48.14
C HIS A 263 -25.66 15.54 49.58
N ASP A 264 -24.67 14.86 50.13
CA ASP A 264 -24.73 14.32 51.50
C ASP A 264 -24.68 15.43 52.56
N ASN A 265 -23.92 16.51 52.32
CA ASN A 265 -23.92 17.68 53.21
C ASN A 265 -25.19 18.49 53.16
N LEU A 266 -25.98 18.42 52.11
CA LEU A 266 -27.32 19.07 52.05
C LEU A 266 -28.39 18.26 52.75
N ILE A 267 -28.30 16.94 52.80
CA ILE A 267 -29.22 16.06 53.51
C ILE A 267 -29.02 16.17 55.02
N GLN A 268 -27.75 16.19 55.46
CA GLN A 268 -27.41 16.27 56.89
C GLN A 268 -27.76 17.63 57.51
N LYS A 269 -27.75 18.73 56.71
CA LYS A 269 -28.15 20.07 57.19
C LYS A 269 -29.65 20.24 57.35
N ASN A 270 -30.46 19.39 56.73
CA ASN A 270 -31.93 19.41 56.86
C ASN A 270 -32.47 18.51 58.01
N GLU A 271 -31.66 17.60 58.56
CA GLU A 271 -32.04 16.79 59.72
C GLU A 271 -31.77 17.48 61.06
N ASP A 272 -30.85 18.47 61.09
CA ASP A 272 -30.54 19.22 62.30
C ASP A 272 -31.46 20.47 62.54
N THR A 273 -32.53 20.61 61.73
CA THR A 273 -33.46 21.77 61.81
C THR A 273 -34.92 21.39 61.98
N VAL A 274 -35.21 20.19 62.56
CA VAL A 274 -36.58 19.81 62.97
C VAL A 274 -36.64 19.57 64.48
#